data_c1242795ea4e8cd0ecd5acf41a91ad42
#
_entry.id   c1242795ea4e8cd0ecd5acf41a91ad42
#
_cell.length_a   1.000
_cell.length_b   1.000
_cell.length_c   1.000
_cell.angle_alpha   90.00
_cell.angle_beta   90.00
_cell.angle_gamma   90.00
#
_symmetry.space_group_name_H-M   'P 1'
#
loop_
_entity.id
_entity.type
_entity.pdbx_description
1 polymer ?
#
loop_
_entity_poly.entity_id
_entity_poly.type
_entity_poly.pdbx_seq_one_letter_code
_entity_poly.pdbx_strand_id
1 'polypeptide(L)'
;MSISLYIAIGIIVIIIAYMIIQQILNKRAVNELDQNEFHKGLRKAQVIDVREKVDYDYGHINGARNIPITVFKQRYQGLRNDQPIYLCDANGIASYRAARILRKNGYKNIYML
;
A
#
# COMPACT_ATOMS: atom_id res chain seq x y z
N MET A 1 24.65 35.03 -12.48
CA MET A 1 24.18 33.67 -12.73
C MET A 1 23.34 33.64 -14.00
N SER A 2 23.47 32.59 -14.79
CA SER A 2 22.71 32.45 -16.04
C SER A 2 21.26 32.03 -15.76
N ILE A 3 20.37 32.37 -16.67
CA ILE A 3 18.95 31.97 -16.62
C ILE A 3 18.85 30.45 -16.57
N SER A 4 19.74 29.74 -17.29
CA SER A 4 19.73 28.29 -17.32
C SER A 4 19.97 27.68 -15.92
N LEU A 5 20.76 28.31 -15.07
CA LEU A 5 20.98 27.88 -13.69
C LEU A 5 19.71 28.02 -12.86
N TYR A 6 18.99 29.13 -13.00
CA TYR A 6 17.72 29.33 -12.29
C TYR A 6 16.65 28.32 -12.74
N ILE A 7 16.59 28.00 -14.01
CA ILE A 7 15.68 27.01 -14.57
C ILE A 7 16.01 25.63 -13.99
N ALA A 8 17.31 25.27 -13.93
CA ALA A 8 17.75 23.99 -13.36
C ALA A 8 17.37 23.87 -11.88
N ILE A 9 17.58 24.92 -11.10
CA ILE A 9 17.19 24.95 -9.67
C ILE A 9 15.69 24.81 -9.51
N GLY A 10 14.90 25.51 -10.34
CA GLY A 10 13.44 25.40 -10.33
C GLY A 10 12.94 24.00 -10.60
N ILE A 11 13.52 23.31 -11.57
CA ILE A 11 13.16 21.92 -11.91
C ILE A 11 13.49 20.99 -10.73
N ILE A 12 14.66 21.15 -10.11
CA ILE A 12 15.06 20.32 -8.96
C ILE A 12 14.08 20.51 -7.79
N VAL A 13 13.70 21.76 -7.50
CA VAL A 13 12.73 22.06 -6.43
C VAL A 13 11.39 21.40 -6.70
N ILE A 14 10.91 21.44 -7.94
CA ILE A 14 9.64 20.80 -8.32
C ILE A 14 9.71 19.29 -8.14
N ILE A 15 10.82 18.66 -8.55
CA ILE A 15 11.01 17.22 -8.39
C ILE A 15 11.00 16.82 -6.91
N ILE A 16 11.73 17.56 -6.07
CA ILE A 16 11.78 17.31 -4.63
C ILE A 16 10.39 17.46 -4.01
N ALA A 17 9.67 18.52 -4.35
CA ALA A 17 8.32 18.75 -3.85
C ALA A 17 7.37 17.60 -4.26
N TYR A 18 7.46 17.13 -5.50
CA TYR A 18 6.67 15.99 -5.99
C TYR A 18 6.98 14.73 -5.19
N MET A 19 8.25 14.43 -4.94
CA MET A 19 8.65 13.26 -4.16
C MET A 19 8.11 13.32 -2.73
N ILE A 20 8.18 14.50 -2.09
CA ILE A 20 7.66 14.70 -0.73
C ILE A 20 6.15 14.51 -0.69
N ILE A 21 5.43 15.07 -1.66
CA ILE A 21 3.97 14.94 -1.75
C ILE A 21 3.57 13.47 -1.92
N GLN A 22 4.25 12.72 -2.80
CA GLN A 22 3.98 11.29 -2.99
C GLN A 22 4.22 10.50 -1.71
N GLN A 23 5.27 10.81 -0.97
CA GLN A 23 5.56 10.14 0.29
C GLN A 23 4.48 10.40 1.34
N ILE A 24 3.99 11.64 1.45
CA ILE A 24 2.90 11.99 2.36
C ILE A 24 1.61 11.28 1.96
N LEU A 25 1.27 11.24 0.69
CA LEU A 25 0.08 10.54 0.19
C LEU A 25 0.14 9.04 0.47
N ASN A 26 1.30 8.42 0.30
CA ASN A 26 1.48 7.00 0.61
C ASN A 26 1.27 6.72 2.10
N LYS A 27 1.79 7.57 2.98
CA LYS A 27 1.59 7.42 4.43
C LYS A 27 0.13 7.62 4.85
N ARG A 28 -0.61 8.49 4.17
CA ARG A 28 -2.03 8.71 4.45
C ARG A 28 -2.94 7.62 3.91
N ALA A 29 -2.47 6.85 2.92
CA ALA A 29 -3.27 5.79 2.30
C ALA A 29 -3.43 4.57 3.19
N VAL A 30 -2.53 4.37 4.15
CA VAL A 30 -2.48 3.15 4.98
C VAL A 30 -2.05 3.48 6.41
N ASN A 31 -2.60 2.73 7.38
CA ASN A 31 -2.16 2.76 8.76
C ASN A 31 -1.21 1.58 8.98
N GLU A 32 -0.04 1.86 9.58
CA GLU A 32 0.93 0.81 9.90
C GLU A 32 0.59 0.15 11.23
N LEU A 33 0.72 -1.17 11.28
CA LEU A 33 0.52 -1.96 12.49
C LEU A 33 1.84 -2.62 12.90
N ASP A 34 2.11 -2.69 14.21
CA ASP A 34 3.16 -3.57 14.70
C ASP A 34 2.67 -5.03 14.69
N GLN A 35 3.58 -5.97 14.92
CA GLN A 35 3.25 -7.39 14.88
C GLN A 35 2.19 -7.80 15.90
N ASN A 36 2.21 -7.21 17.09
CA ASN A 36 1.23 -7.54 18.12
C ASN A 36 -0.17 -7.08 17.75
N GLU A 37 -0.30 -5.86 17.25
CA GLU A 37 -1.58 -5.32 16.80
C GLU A 37 -2.12 -6.12 15.62
N PHE A 38 -1.25 -6.49 14.69
CA PHE A 38 -1.61 -7.31 13.54
C PHE A 38 -2.17 -8.67 13.97
N HIS A 39 -1.49 -9.38 14.86
CA HIS A 39 -1.95 -10.68 15.36
C HIS A 39 -3.28 -10.59 16.11
N LYS A 40 -3.49 -9.55 16.90
CA LYS A 40 -4.76 -9.33 17.61
C LYS A 40 -5.94 -9.15 16.66
N GLY A 41 -5.72 -8.54 15.50
CA GLY A 41 -6.76 -8.24 14.53
C GLY A 41 -7.03 -9.33 13.51
N LEU A 42 -6.20 -10.37 13.41
CA LEU A 42 -6.26 -11.37 12.34
C LEU A 42 -7.63 -12.04 12.19
N ARG A 43 -8.33 -12.31 13.30
CA ARG A 43 -9.63 -12.98 13.28
C ARG A 43 -10.76 -12.10 12.77
N LYS A 44 -10.60 -10.76 12.84
CA LYS A 44 -11.63 -9.78 12.48
C LYS A 44 -11.36 -9.08 11.16
N ALA A 45 -10.22 -9.34 10.55
CA ALA A 45 -9.79 -8.63 9.36
C ALA A 45 -9.67 -9.56 8.16
N GLN A 46 -9.76 -8.96 6.99
CA GLN A 46 -9.39 -9.61 5.75
C GLN A 46 -7.89 -9.46 5.56
N VAL A 47 -7.13 -10.55 5.59
CA VAL A 47 -5.68 -10.53 5.42
C VAL A 47 -5.35 -10.81 3.97
N ILE A 48 -4.72 -9.84 3.30
CA ILE A 48 -4.43 -9.90 1.87
C ILE A 48 -2.92 -9.83 1.65
N ASP A 49 -2.39 -10.87 1.03
CA ASP A 49 -1.00 -10.90 0.60
C ASP A 49 -0.93 -10.37 -0.83
N VAL A 50 -0.25 -9.23 -1.01
CA VAL A 50 -0.16 -8.56 -2.31
C VAL A 50 1.12 -8.92 -3.09
N ARG A 51 1.88 -9.90 -2.58
CA ARG A 51 3.02 -10.45 -3.32
C ARG A 51 2.55 -11.26 -4.53
N GLU A 52 3.44 -11.55 -5.44
CA GLU A 52 3.14 -12.44 -6.55
C GLU A 52 2.83 -13.85 -6.05
N LYS A 53 2.07 -14.61 -6.86
CA LYS A 53 1.60 -15.95 -6.50
C LYS A 53 2.74 -16.90 -6.12
N VAL A 54 3.88 -16.80 -6.79
CA VAL A 54 5.06 -17.64 -6.52
C VAL A 54 5.52 -17.45 -5.06
N ASP A 55 5.61 -16.22 -4.60
CA ASP A 55 6.02 -15.91 -3.22
C ASP A 55 4.97 -16.33 -2.21
N TYR A 56 3.70 -16.12 -2.54
CA TYR A 56 2.59 -16.56 -1.71
C TYR A 56 2.57 -18.09 -1.54
N ASP A 57 2.75 -18.84 -2.61
CA ASP A 57 2.76 -20.30 -2.58
C ASP A 57 3.95 -20.86 -1.80
N TYR A 58 5.07 -20.13 -1.80
CA TYR A 58 6.26 -20.52 -1.04
C TYR A 58 6.04 -20.45 0.48
N GLY A 59 5.28 -19.48 0.93
CA GLY A 59 4.92 -19.32 2.34
C GLY A 59 4.14 -18.03 2.55
N HIS A 60 3.09 -18.08 3.37
CA HIS A 60 2.25 -16.92 3.69
C HIS A 60 1.61 -17.08 5.06
N ILE A 61 1.02 -16.00 5.56
CA ILE A 61 0.29 -16.00 6.83
C ILE A 61 -0.96 -16.87 6.69
N ASN A 62 -1.21 -17.73 7.67
CA ASN A 62 -2.40 -18.57 7.69
C ASN A 62 -3.67 -17.73 7.57
N GLY A 63 -4.53 -18.09 6.62
CA GLY A 63 -5.77 -17.37 6.36
C GLY A 63 -5.63 -16.19 5.43
N ALA A 64 -4.42 -15.82 5.01
CA ALA A 64 -4.21 -14.76 4.04
C ALA A 64 -4.64 -15.19 2.64
N ARG A 65 -5.34 -14.28 1.95
CA ARG A 65 -5.70 -14.47 0.55
C ARG A 65 -4.66 -13.78 -0.32
N ASN A 66 -4.41 -14.34 -1.49
CA ASN A 66 -3.45 -13.75 -2.43
C ASN A 66 -4.19 -12.92 -3.49
N ILE A 67 -3.90 -11.63 -3.51
CA ILE A 67 -4.30 -10.74 -4.60
C ILE A 67 -3.03 -9.98 -5.02
N PRO A 68 -2.27 -10.50 -5.99
CA PRO A 68 -1.02 -9.86 -6.41
C PRO A 68 -1.25 -8.42 -6.87
N ILE A 69 -0.29 -7.55 -6.56
CA ILE A 69 -0.40 -6.13 -6.91
C ILE A 69 -0.58 -5.91 -8.42
N THR A 70 0.00 -6.78 -9.23
CA THR A 70 -0.10 -6.70 -10.70
C THR A 70 -1.53 -6.84 -11.22
N VAL A 71 -2.40 -7.50 -10.48
CA VAL A 71 -3.82 -7.70 -10.84
C VAL A 71 -4.78 -7.09 -9.82
N PHE A 72 -4.27 -6.32 -8.87
CA PHE A 72 -5.07 -5.79 -7.77
C PHE A 72 -6.22 -4.89 -8.25
N LYS A 73 -5.99 -4.06 -9.26
CA LYS A 73 -7.02 -3.19 -9.84
C LYS A 73 -8.22 -3.94 -10.37
N GLN A 74 -8.02 -5.18 -10.83
CA GLN A 74 -9.09 -5.99 -11.39
C GLN A 74 -9.79 -6.87 -10.34
N ARG A 75 -9.17 -7.08 -9.18
CA ARG A 75 -9.64 -8.06 -8.20
C ARG A 75 -10.04 -7.51 -6.83
N TYR A 76 -9.73 -6.25 -6.53
CA TYR A 76 -10.03 -5.68 -5.20
C TYR A 76 -11.52 -5.69 -4.86
N GLN A 77 -12.39 -5.73 -5.85
CA GLN A 77 -13.85 -5.67 -5.66
C GLN A 77 -14.40 -6.84 -4.86
N GLY A 78 -13.66 -7.95 -4.79
CA GLY A 78 -14.03 -9.09 -3.95
C GLY A 78 -13.81 -8.85 -2.45
N LEU A 79 -13.19 -7.74 -2.06
CA LEU A 79 -12.95 -7.40 -0.66
C LEU A 79 -14.15 -6.69 -0.06
N ARG A 80 -14.45 -7.03 1.20
CA ARG A 80 -15.53 -6.38 1.94
C ARG A 80 -15.10 -5.00 2.43
N ASN A 81 -16.01 -4.03 2.31
CA ASN A 81 -15.79 -2.65 2.77
C ASN A 81 -16.09 -2.47 4.27
N ASP A 82 -16.86 -3.37 4.86
CA ASP A 82 -17.29 -3.31 6.26
C ASP A 82 -16.35 -3.99 7.25
N GLN A 83 -15.22 -4.53 6.77
CA GLN A 83 -14.20 -5.17 7.59
C GLN A 83 -12.83 -4.53 7.37
N PRO A 84 -11.97 -4.52 8.41
CA PRO A 84 -10.60 -4.08 8.22
C PRO A 84 -9.87 -4.93 7.17
N ILE A 85 -8.99 -4.30 6.42
CA ILE A 85 -8.15 -4.96 5.42
C ILE A 85 -6.71 -4.85 5.88
N TYR A 86 -6.05 -6.01 6.05
CA TYR A 86 -4.66 -6.10 6.45
C TYR A 86 -3.84 -6.52 5.22
N LEU A 87 -2.94 -5.63 4.80
CA LEU A 87 -2.08 -5.86 3.64
C LEU A 87 -0.70 -6.30 4.09
N CYS A 88 -0.17 -7.32 3.45
CA CYS A 88 1.18 -7.79 3.72
C CYS A 88 1.97 -8.01 2.42
N ASP A 89 3.25 -7.63 2.47
CA ASP A 89 4.24 -7.89 1.45
C ASP A 89 5.64 -7.84 2.06
N ALA A 90 6.68 -7.98 1.21
CA ALA A 90 8.05 -8.09 1.69
C ALA A 90 8.64 -6.75 2.18
N ASN A 91 8.30 -5.64 1.52
CA ASN A 91 8.95 -4.33 1.75
C ASN A 91 7.99 -3.14 1.88
N GLY A 92 6.68 -3.38 1.83
CA GLY A 92 5.66 -2.34 1.96
C GLY A 92 5.31 -1.59 0.67
N ILE A 93 6.07 -1.70 -0.39
CA ILE A 93 5.83 -0.96 -1.65
C ILE A 93 4.52 -1.40 -2.29
N ALA A 94 4.32 -2.70 -2.45
CA ALA A 94 3.09 -3.25 -3.02
C ALA A 94 1.88 -2.96 -2.13
N SER A 95 2.04 -3.04 -0.81
CA SER A 95 0.99 -2.71 0.14
C SER A 95 0.54 -1.26 0.04
N TYR A 96 1.46 -0.31 -0.09
CA TYR A 96 1.10 1.10 -0.29
C TYR A 96 0.32 1.31 -1.60
N ARG A 97 0.72 0.66 -2.67
CA ARG A 97 0.01 0.74 -3.95
C ARG A 97 -1.41 0.19 -3.84
N ALA A 98 -1.55 -0.98 -3.21
CA ALA A 98 -2.85 -1.59 -2.98
C ALA A 98 -3.73 -0.71 -2.10
N ALA A 99 -3.18 -0.14 -1.02
CA ALA A 99 -3.90 0.77 -0.14
C ALA A 99 -4.43 2.00 -0.87
N ARG A 100 -3.64 2.57 -1.77
CA ARG A 100 -4.06 3.73 -2.56
C ARG A 100 -5.22 3.39 -3.49
N ILE A 101 -5.18 2.21 -4.12
CA ILE A 101 -6.28 1.73 -4.97
C ILE A 101 -7.55 1.58 -4.14
N LEU A 102 -7.45 0.97 -2.97
CA LEU A 102 -8.58 0.79 -2.07
C LEU A 102 -9.15 2.11 -1.57
N ARG A 103 -8.28 3.04 -1.16
CA ARG A 103 -8.70 4.37 -0.70
C ARG A 103 -9.51 5.13 -1.75
N LYS A 104 -9.06 5.08 -2.99
CA LYS A 104 -9.76 5.73 -4.11
C LYS A 104 -11.15 5.15 -4.35
N ASN A 105 -11.38 3.92 -3.93
CA ASN A 105 -12.63 3.20 -4.15
C ASN A 105 -13.48 3.07 -2.89
N GLY A 106 -13.23 3.92 -1.88
CA GLY A 106 -14.09 4.06 -0.70
C GLY A 106 -13.77 3.15 0.47
N TYR A 107 -12.72 2.34 0.40
CA TYR A 107 -12.27 1.53 1.52
C TYR A 107 -11.53 2.40 2.54
N LYS A 108 -11.88 2.31 3.82
CA LYS A 108 -11.37 3.21 4.87
C LYS A 108 -10.48 2.53 5.90
N ASN A 109 -10.77 1.30 6.28
CA ASN A 109 -10.06 0.58 7.34
C ASN A 109 -8.94 -0.27 6.75
N ILE A 110 -7.85 0.37 6.36
CA ILE A 110 -6.73 -0.27 5.67
C ILE A 110 -5.49 -0.20 6.57
N TYR A 111 -4.87 -1.34 6.83
CA TYR A 111 -3.71 -1.48 7.67
C TYR A 111 -2.62 -2.26 6.96
N MET A 112 -1.37 -2.01 7.35
CA MET A 112 -0.19 -2.65 6.78
C MET A 112 0.70 -3.18 7.88
N LEU A 113 1.22 -4.37 7.69
CA LEU A 113 2.20 -4.95 8.60
C LEU A 113 3.59 -4.34 8.41
#